data_4f2e50069350b798234e934d45dda0e0
#
_entry.id   4f2e50069350b798234e934d45dda0e0
#
_cell.length_a   1.000
_cell.length_b   1.000
_cell.length_c   1.000
_cell.angle_alpha   90.00
_cell.angle_beta   90.00
_cell.angle_gamma   90.00
#
_symmetry.space_group_name_H-M   'P 1'
#
loop_
_entity.id
_entity.type
_entity.pdbx_description
1 polymer ?
#
loop_
_entity_poly.entity_id
_entity_poly.type
_entity_poly.pdbx_seq_one_letter_code
_entity_poly.pdbx_strand_id
1 'polypeptide(L)'
;ISFSPPDVTVQEADEKREALLSGWIPTGPRTKEFERQIAAFCHTDKAVCQSSATACLESILRILGIGPGDEVITSAYTYTASASPVCHVGAKLVLIDTLPDSYEMDYDRLAEAINEHTKVVIPVDLGGVPCDYNKVMEAVESKRHLFRPANALQKAVGHVIIVDDAAHAFGAKWHDKMIGSVSDFTSFSFHAVKNFTTAEGGALTWKPLPGIDNEELYKQFQLNSLHGQSKDALAKTQLGAWEYDVLTPAYKSNMTDLTAAIGMVQMKRYPAMLARRRQLIARYDEALKGLNLQVRDHYTDEHTSSGHLYQVRLLGKDGQYRNEVITKMAERDIACNVHFKPLPMMTAYRNLGFDIKDYPNAFNQFQNEITLPLHTRLTDEEVEYILQNFKDIID
;
A
#
# COMPACT_ATOMS: atom_id res chain seq x y z
N ILE A 1 25.98 -0.45 2.54
CA ILE A 1 24.86 -0.79 1.64
C ILE A 1 23.58 -0.20 2.22
N SER A 2 22.92 0.67 1.45
CA SER A 2 21.69 1.36 1.87
C SER A 2 20.49 0.39 1.90
N PHE A 3 19.51 0.64 2.76
CA PHE A 3 18.36 -0.25 2.91
C PHE A 3 17.45 -0.25 1.68
N SER A 4 16.99 0.92 1.24
CA SER A 4 16.03 1.06 0.12
C SER A 4 16.15 2.45 -0.55
N PRO A 5 17.26 2.74 -1.23
CA PRO A 5 17.40 4.00 -1.96
C PRO A 5 16.48 4.01 -3.19
N PRO A 6 15.90 5.16 -3.56
CA PRO A 6 15.10 5.27 -4.77
C PRO A 6 15.94 4.99 -6.02
N ASP A 7 15.36 4.26 -6.97
CA ASP A 7 15.96 4.01 -8.28
C ASP A 7 15.49 5.11 -9.26
N VAL A 8 16.21 6.22 -9.24
CA VAL A 8 15.96 7.40 -10.10
C VAL A 8 17.15 7.63 -11.00
N THR A 9 16.91 7.98 -12.25
CA THR A 9 17.90 8.25 -13.29
C THR A 9 17.80 9.68 -13.81
N VAL A 10 18.69 10.03 -14.74
CA VAL A 10 18.64 11.33 -15.45
C VAL A 10 17.32 11.49 -16.22
N GLN A 11 16.70 10.39 -16.67
CA GLN A 11 15.45 10.45 -17.43
C GLN A 11 14.30 11.03 -16.60
N GLU A 12 14.14 10.62 -15.32
CA GLU A 12 13.18 11.20 -14.40
C GLU A 12 13.46 12.68 -14.12
N ALA A 13 14.75 13.03 -13.98
CA ALA A 13 15.16 14.43 -13.76
C ALA A 13 14.85 15.31 -14.99
N ASP A 14 15.10 14.82 -16.19
CA ASP A 14 14.83 15.53 -17.44
C ASP A 14 13.32 15.73 -17.65
N GLU A 15 12.49 14.70 -17.50
CA GLU A 15 11.04 14.82 -17.63
C GLU A 15 10.45 15.80 -16.59
N LYS A 16 10.96 15.77 -15.36
CA LYS A 16 10.57 16.74 -14.32
C LYS A 16 10.99 18.16 -14.69
N ARG A 17 12.17 18.35 -15.28
CA ARG A 17 12.63 19.64 -15.80
C ARG A 17 11.70 20.15 -16.90
N GLU A 18 11.32 19.29 -17.84
CA GLU A 18 10.37 19.65 -18.91
C GLU A 18 9.00 20.04 -18.32
N ALA A 19 8.51 19.30 -17.32
CA ALA A 19 7.28 19.65 -16.63
C ALA A 19 7.36 21.04 -15.98
N LEU A 20 8.46 21.34 -15.30
CA LEU A 20 8.68 22.65 -14.68
C LEU A 20 8.72 23.78 -15.70
N LEU A 21 9.46 23.61 -16.80
CA LEU A 21 9.62 24.61 -17.85
C LEU A 21 8.34 24.80 -18.69
N SER A 22 7.46 23.80 -18.75
CA SER A 22 6.16 23.93 -19.43
C SER A 22 5.18 24.88 -18.74
N GLY A 23 5.45 25.25 -17.47
CA GLY A 23 4.55 26.04 -16.64
C GLY A 23 3.39 25.28 -16.00
N TRP A 24 3.18 24.00 -16.36
CA TRP A 24 2.21 23.14 -15.71
C TRP A 24 2.82 22.48 -14.46
N ILE A 25 2.67 23.14 -13.31
CA ILE A 25 3.19 22.66 -12.02
C ILE A 25 2.12 21.89 -11.23
N PRO A 26 0.86 22.42 -11.07
CA PRO A 26 -0.21 21.69 -10.40
C PRO A 26 -0.71 20.52 -11.24
N THR A 27 -1.81 19.89 -10.81
CA THR A 27 -2.49 18.85 -11.61
C THR A 27 -2.82 19.33 -13.01
N GLY A 28 -2.34 18.63 -14.01
CA GLY A 28 -2.49 19.00 -15.42
C GLY A 28 -2.41 17.79 -16.36
N PRO A 29 -1.93 18.00 -17.60
CA PRO A 29 -1.90 16.95 -18.62
C PRO A 29 -1.08 15.70 -18.22
N ARG A 30 0.06 15.88 -17.52
CA ARG A 30 0.91 14.77 -17.10
C ARG A 30 0.25 13.91 -16.05
N THR A 31 -0.42 14.50 -15.07
CA THR A 31 -1.18 13.76 -14.07
C THR A 31 -2.29 12.95 -14.73
N LYS A 32 -3.04 13.53 -15.66
CA LYS A 32 -4.10 12.82 -16.40
C LYS A 32 -3.57 11.68 -17.26
N GLU A 33 -2.42 11.85 -17.89
CA GLU A 33 -1.76 10.78 -18.64
C GLU A 33 -1.26 9.67 -17.70
N PHE A 34 -0.66 10.02 -16.56
CA PHE A 34 -0.18 9.07 -15.59
C PHE A 34 -1.33 8.24 -14.98
N GLU A 35 -2.49 8.86 -14.68
CA GLU A 35 -3.70 8.16 -14.27
C GLU A 35 -4.14 7.11 -15.29
N ARG A 36 -4.11 7.46 -16.61
CA ARG A 36 -4.42 6.49 -17.68
C ARG A 36 -3.42 5.33 -17.72
N GLN A 37 -2.13 5.62 -17.55
CA GLN A 37 -1.08 4.58 -17.53
C GLN A 37 -1.25 3.64 -16.35
N ILE A 38 -1.56 4.16 -15.15
CA ILE A 38 -1.85 3.33 -13.97
C ILE A 38 -3.10 2.47 -14.20
N ALA A 39 -4.18 3.05 -14.68
CA ALA A 39 -5.41 2.31 -14.97
C ALA A 39 -5.15 1.16 -15.95
N ALA A 40 -4.43 1.44 -17.05
CA ALA A 40 -4.04 0.41 -18.02
C ALA A 40 -3.15 -0.68 -17.42
N PHE A 41 -2.17 -0.30 -16.58
CA PHE A 41 -1.27 -1.23 -15.91
C PHE A 41 -1.98 -2.12 -14.90
N CYS A 42 -2.93 -1.57 -14.15
CA CYS A 42 -3.73 -2.31 -13.16
C CYS A 42 -4.93 -3.06 -13.77
N HIS A 43 -5.18 -2.92 -15.07
CA HIS A 43 -6.35 -3.46 -15.76
C HIS A 43 -7.68 -2.96 -15.16
N THR A 44 -7.74 -1.67 -14.84
CA THR A 44 -8.94 -0.99 -14.35
C THR A 44 -9.38 0.10 -15.33
N ASP A 45 -10.64 0.52 -15.25
CA ASP A 45 -11.15 1.57 -16.15
C ASP A 45 -10.58 2.94 -15.80
N LYS A 46 -10.34 3.19 -14.52
CA LYS A 46 -9.90 4.46 -13.98
C LYS A 46 -8.86 4.30 -12.87
N ALA A 47 -8.05 5.32 -12.72
CA ALA A 47 -7.21 5.57 -11.56
C ALA A 47 -7.25 7.07 -11.22
N VAL A 48 -7.05 7.41 -9.96
CA VAL A 48 -6.87 8.78 -9.49
C VAL A 48 -5.57 8.89 -8.71
N CYS A 49 -4.74 9.87 -9.08
CA CYS A 49 -3.48 10.13 -8.42
C CYS A 49 -3.64 11.19 -7.32
N GLN A 50 -3.08 10.91 -6.15
CA GLN A 50 -3.06 11.82 -5.01
C GLN A 50 -1.65 11.97 -4.43
N SER A 51 -1.52 12.82 -3.40
CA SER A 51 -0.24 13.15 -2.77
C SER A 51 0.40 12.01 -1.98
N SER A 52 -0.35 10.96 -1.62
CA SER A 52 0.13 9.78 -0.90
C SER A 52 -0.91 8.66 -0.91
N ALA A 53 -0.51 7.42 -0.57
CA ALA A 53 -1.43 6.31 -0.30
C ALA A 53 -2.38 6.62 0.88
N THR A 54 -1.88 7.26 1.91
CA THR A 54 -2.70 7.67 3.07
C THR A 54 -3.85 8.59 2.63
N ALA A 55 -3.55 9.56 1.75
CA ALA A 55 -4.57 10.43 1.16
C ALA A 55 -5.57 9.64 0.30
N CYS A 56 -5.09 8.64 -0.44
CA CYS A 56 -5.95 7.75 -1.23
C CYS A 56 -6.90 6.94 -0.34
N LEU A 57 -6.40 6.30 0.72
CA LEU A 57 -7.21 5.55 1.68
C LEU A 57 -8.26 6.45 2.35
N GLU A 58 -7.85 7.62 2.84
CA GLU A 58 -8.78 8.58 3.44
C GLU A 58 -9.83 9.06 2.44
N SER A 59 -9.43 9.35 1.20
CA SER A 59 -10.33 9.75 0.12
C SER A 59 -11.37 8.65 -0.18
N ILE A 60 -10.96 7.39 -0.22
CA ILE A 60 -11.87 6.24 -0.40
C ILE A 60 -12.89 6.20 0.74
N LEU A 61 -12.44 6.25 2.00
CA LEU A 61 -13.34 6.21 3.16
C LEU A 61 -14.35 7.36 3.14
N ARG A 62 -13.93 8.56 2.78
CA ARG A 62 -14.80 9.73 2.69
C ARG A 62 -15.83 9.64 1.56
N ILE A 63 -15.42 9.18 0.38
CA ILE A 63 -16.35 8.99 -0.75
C ILE A 63 -17.35 7.86 -0.45
N LEU A 64 -16.93 6.84 0.28
CA LEU A 64 -17.82 5.80 0.81
C LEU A 64 -18.75 6.31 1.91
N GLY A 65 -18.56 7.53 2.43
CA GLY A 65 -19.38 8.11 3.50
C GLY A 65 -19.12 7.48 4.87
N ILE A 66 -17.89 6.94 5.09
CA ILE A 66 -17.50 6.34 6.36
C ILE A 66 -17.27 7.44 7.41
N GLY A 67 -17.77 7.25 8.61
CA GLY A 67 -17.69 8.24 9.68
C GLY A 67 -18.07 7.73 11.06
N PRO A 68 -18.44 8.65 11.99
CA PRO A 68 -18.85 8.27 13.35
C PRO A 68 -20.01 7.27 13.36
N GLY A 69 -19.86 6.19 14.12
CA GLY A 69 -20.82 5.09 14.20
C GLY A 69 -20.50 3.91 13.28
N ASP A 70 -19.61 4.09 12.32
CA ASP A 70 -19.10 3.00 11.48
C ASP A 70 -17.84 2.37 12.09
N GLU A 71 -17.61 1.11 11.77
CA GLU A 71 -16.38 0.37 12.10
C GLU A 71 -15.59 0.02 10.84
N VAL A 72 -14.26 0.17 10.93
CA VAL A 72 -13.32 -0.24 9.89
C VAL A 72 -12.28 -1.18 10.50
N ILE A 73 -12.09 -2.34 9.88
CA ILE A 73 -11.20 -3.39 10.34
C ILE A 73 -9.91 -3.37 9.54
N THR A 74 -8.76 -3.49 10.21
CA THR A 74 -7.45 -3.73 9.57
C THR A 74 -6.56 -4.61 10.45
N SER A 75 -5.36 -4.96 9.94
CA SER A 75 -4.39 -5.75 10.68
C SER A 75 -3.73 -4.96 11.82
N ALA A 76 -3.44 -5.63 12.93
CA ALA A 76 -2.57 -5.09 13.99
C ALA A 76 -1.10 -4.99 13.54
N TYR A 77 -0.71 -5.79 12.54
CA TYR A 77 0.64 -5.84 11.99
C TYR A 77 0.71 -5.10 10.65
N THR A 78 0.73 -3.79 10.71
CA THR A 78 0.81 -2.92 9.53
C THR A 78 1.46 -1.59 9.88
N TYR A 79 1.68 -0.77 8.86
CA TYR A 79 2.06 0.63 9.05
C TYR A 79 0.85 1.48 9.43
N THR A 80 1.09 2.57 10.16
CA THR A 80 0.03 3.47 10.64
C THR A 80 -0.88 4.01 9.53
N ALA A 81 -0.41 4.07 8.29
CA ALA A 81 -1.19 4.59 7.15
C ALA A 81 -2.44 3.76 6.82
N SER A 82 -2.49 2.46 7.17
CA SER A 82 -3.70 1.64 7.02
C SER A 82 -4.78 1.99 8.06
N ALA A 83 -4.39 2.51 9.23
CA ALA A 83 -5.27 2.73 10.37
C ALA A 83 -5.59 4.21 10.64
N SER A 84 -4.64 5.14 10.41
CA SER A 84 -4.83 6.56 10.70
C SER A 84 -5.99 7.20 9.91
N PRO A 85 -6.26 6.87 8.62
CA PRO A 85 -7.41 7.39 7.90
C PRO A 85 -8.75 7.04 8.55
N VAL A 86 -8.84 5.88 9.22
CA VAL A 86 -10.03 5.47 9.97
C VAL A 86 -10.32 6.45 11.11
N CYS A 87 -9.26 6.82 11.85
CA CYS A 87 -9.34 7.80 12.91
C CYS A 87 -9.68 9.21 12.37
N HIS A 88 -9.13 9.59 11.21
CA HIS A 88 -9.36 10.90 10.59
C HIS A 88 -10.81 11.08 10.15
N VAL A 89 -11.49 10.04 9.69
CA VAL A 89 -12.91 10.11 9.33
C VAL A 89 -13.84 9.97 10.54
N GLY A 90 -13.29 9.70 11.74
CA GLY A 90 -14.06 9.54 12.97
C GLY A 90 -14.74 8.17 13.13
N ALA A 91 -14.39 7.20 12.30
CA ALA A 91 -14.87 5.83 12.44
C ALA A 91 -14.13 5.09 13.55
N LYS A 92 -14.72 4.03 14.06
CA LYS A 92 -14.09 3.16 15.06
C LYS A 92 -13.10 2.21 14.36
N LEU A 93 -11.84 2.28 14.77
CA LEU A 93 -10.81 1.35 14.33
C LEU A 93 -10.96 0.01 15.07
N VAL A 94 -10.94 -1.08 14.32
CA VAL A 94 -10.89 -2.46 14.84
C VAL A 94 -9.62 -3.10 14.30
N LEU A 95 -8.77 -3.61 15.18
CA LEU A 95 -7.54 -4.31 14.81
C LEU A 95 -7.71 -5.83 14.96
N ILE A 96 -7.22 -6.58 13.97
CA ILE A 96 -7.20 -8.03 13.97
C ILE A 96 -5.75 -8.50 14.08
N ASP A 97 -5.51 -9.55 14.88
CA ASP A 97 -4.20 -10.21 14.97
C ASP A 97 -3.86 -10.90 13.64
N THR A 98 -2.61 -11.28 13.47
CA THR A 98 -2.18 -12.07 12.32
C THR A 98 -2.45 -13.57 12.54
N LEU A 99 -2.43 -14.33 11.45
CA LEU A 99 -2.31 -15.78 11.52
C LEU A 99 -1.02 -16.17 12.27
N PRO A 100 -0.98 -17.33 12.94
CA PRO A 100 0.26 -17.87 13.47
C PRO A 100 1.32 -18.00 12.37
N ASP A 101 2.53 -17.55 12.65
CA ASP A 101 3.68 -17.65 11.74
C ASP A 101 3.46 -17.03 10.33
N SER A 102 2.54 -16.06 10.22
CA SER A 102 2.27 -15.30 9.01
C SER A 102 2.08 -13.82 9.32
N TYR A 103 2.34 -12.96 8.33
CA TYR A 103 2.05 -11.52 8.41
C TYR A 103 0.63 -11.19 7.95
N GLU A 104 -0.10 -12.17 7.46
CA GLU A 104 -1.49 -12.00 7.02
C GLU A 104 -2.44 -11.88 8.20
N MET A 105 -3.51 -11.13 8.01
CA MET A 105 -4.60 -11.02 8.97
C MET A 105 -5.22 -12.40 9.25
N ASP A 106 -5.61 -12.67 10.48
CA ASP A 106 -6.38 -13.86 10.83
C ASP A 106 -7.81 -13.72 10.27
N TYR A 107 -8.10 -14.46 9.23
CA TYR A 107 -9.36 -14.38 8.49
C TYR A 107 -10.56 -14.92 9.25
N ASP A 108 -10.37 -15.88 10.15
CA ASP A 108 -11.44 -16.36 11.03
C ASP A 108 -11.83 -15.28 12.02
N ARG A 109 -10.84 -14.63 12.65
CA ARG A 109 -11.06 -13.47 13.52
C ARG A 109 -11.65 -12.28 12.77
N LEU A 110 -11.26 -12.08 11.51
CA LEU A 110 -11.90 -11.09 10.65
C LEU A 110 -13.41 -11.37 10.54
N ALA A 111 -13.78 -12.60 10.19
CA ALA A 111 -15.19 -12.98 10.09
C ALA A 111 -15.95 -12.80 11.42
N GLU A 112 -15.32 -13.16 12.54
CA GLU A 112 -15.92 -12.98 13.88
C GLU A 112 -16.13 -11.51 14.25
N ALA A 113 -15.21 -10.62 13.86
CA ALA A 113 -15.26 -9.19 14.19
C ALA A 113 -16.30 -8.41 13.37
N ILE A 114 -16.70 -8.91 12.19
CA ILE A 114 -17.70 -8.26 11.35
C ILE A 114 -19.07 -8.25 12.04
N ASN A 115 -19.64 -7.06 12.18
CA ASN A 115 -20.95 -6.81 12.77
C ASN A 115 -21.74 -5.78 11.95
N GLU A 116 -22.91 -5.34 12.42
CA GLU A 116 -23.79 -4.41 11.69
C GLU A 116 -23.24 -2.98 11.51
N HIS A 117 -22.21 -2.61 12.30
CA HIS A 117 -21.51 -1.33 12.18
C HIS A 117 -20.32 -1.41 11.22
N THR A 118 -19.84 -2.60 10.92
CA THR A 118 -18.69 -2.80 10.04
C THR A 118 -19.02 -2.43 8.60
N LYS A 119 -18.28 -1.45 8.05
CA LYS A 119 -18.47 -0.96 6.68
C LYS A 119 -17.33 -1.34 5.76
N VAL A 120 -16.11 -1.36 6.27
CA VAL A 120 -14.89 -1.55 5.49
C VAL A 120 -13.95 -2.52 6.18
N VAL A 121 -13.27 -3.35 5.41
CA VAL A 121 -12.05 -4.05 5.79
C VAL A 121 -10.91 -3.52 4.94
N ILE A 122 -9.75 -3.26 5.57
CA ILE A 122 -8.52 -2.83 4.91
C ILE A 122 -7.49 -3.96 5.08
N PRO A 123 -7.46 -4.97 4.19
CA PRO A 123 -6.35 -5.90 4.13
C PRO A 123 -5.09 -5.19 3.65
N VAL A 124 -3.91 -5.77 3.92
CA VAL A 124 -2.62 -5.15 3.60
C VAL A 124 -1.74 -6.14 2.85
N ASP A 125 -1.32 -5.77 1.67
CA ASP A 125 -0.37 -6.53 0.83
C ASP A 125 1.07 -6.30 1.30
N LEU A 126 1.35 -6.74 2.53
CA LEU A 126 2.61 -6.47 3.22
C LEU A 126 3.81 -7.03 2.45
N GLY A 127 4.89 -6.23 2.35
CA GLY A 127 6.13 -6.64 1.67
C GLY A 127 5.99 -6.83 0.16
N GLY A 128 4.81 -6.54 -0.40
CA GLY A 128 4.49 -6.71 -1.80
C GLY A 128 3.93 -8.10 -2.14
N VAL A 129 3.67 -8.92 -1.14
CA VAL A 129 2.98 -10.21 -1.28
C VAL A 129 1.49 -9.97 -1.09
N PRO A 130 0.65 -10.28 -2.09
CA PRO A 130 -0.80 -10.18 -1.97
C PRO A 130 -1.33 -11.01 -0.80
N CYS A 131 -2.29 -10.49 -0.05
CA CYS A 131 -3.03 -11.25 0.94
C CYS A 131 -3.93 -12.30 0.24
N ASP A 132 -4.45 -13.28 0.99
CA ASP A 132 -5.40 -14.24 0.44
C ASP A 132 -6.77 -13.59 0.24
N TYR A 133 -7.00 -13.03 -0.94
CA TYR A 133 -8.26 -12.36 -1.28
C TYR A 133 -9.46 -13.29 -1.32
N ASN A 134 -9.26 -14.59 -1.52
CA ASN A 134 -10.35 -15.57 -1.45
C ASN A 134 -10.86 -15.66 -0.01
N LYS A 135 -9.96 -15.76 0.97
CA LYS A 135 -10.32 -15.78 2.40
C LYS A 135 -10.88 -14.46 2.90
N VAL A 136 -10.35 -13.33 2.44
CA VAL A 136 -10.95 -12.01 2.74
C VAL A 136 -12.38 -11.96 2.23
N MET A 137 -12.62 -12.35 0.98
CA MET A 137 -13.95 -12.36 0.39
C MET A 137 -14.87 -13.35 1.08
N GLU A 138 -14.39 -14.55 1.42
CA GLU A 138 -15.16 -15.55 2.17
C GLU A 138 -15.60 -15.02 3.53
N ALA A 139 -14.71 -14.38 4.29
CA ALA A 139 -15.02 -13.77 5.57
C ALA A 139 -16.13 -12.70 5.42
N VAL A 140 -15.98 -11.81 4.45
CA VAL A 140 -16.95 -10.72 4.16
C VAL A 140 -18.30 -11.28 3.72
N GLU A 141 -18.32 -12.23 2.79
CA GLU A 141 -19.56 -12.86 2.26
C GLU A 141 -20.30 -13.65 3.35
N SER A 142 -19.58 -14.34 4.26
CA SER A 142 -20.21 -15.08 5.36
C SER A 142 -21.05 -14.20 6.27
N LYS A 143 -20.75 -12.88 6.32
CA LYS A 143 -21.41 -11.87 7.15
C LYS A 143 -22.22 -10.86 6.32
N ARG A 144 -22.45 -11.10 5.06
CA ARG A 144 -23.19 -10.20 4.16
C ARG A 144 -24.55 -9.76 4.71
N HIS A 145 -25.22 -10.65 5.41
CA HIS A 145 -26.54 -10.39 6.04
C HIS A 145 -26.49 -9.31 7.14
N LEU A 146 -25.31 -9.02 7.70
CA LEU A 146 -25.11 -7.97 8.72
C LEU A 146 -24.83 -6.60 8.08
N PHE A 147 -24.43 -6.55 6.81
CA PHE A 147 -24.07 -5.30 6.16
C PHE A 147 -25.29 -4.37 6.01
N ARG A 148 -25.13 -3.13 6.46
CA ARG A 148 -26.17 -2.08 6.43
C ARG A 148 -25.66 -0.91 5.57
N PRO A 149 -25.90 -0.89 4.25
CA PRO A 149 -25.47 0.19 3.38
C PRO A 149 -26.14 1.51 3.74
N ALA A 150 -25.36 2.58 3.91
CA ALA A 150 -25.84 3.91 4.27
C ALA A 150 -26.09 4.82 3.05
N ASN A 151 -25.58 4.47 1.87
CA ASN A 151 -25.70 5.26 0.65
C ASN A 151 -25.70 4.37 -0.61
N ALA A 152 -25.88 4.99 -1.78
CA ALA A 152 -25.96 4.29 -3.06
C ALA A 152 -24.66 3.55 -3.41
N LEU A 153 -23.48 4.12 -3.06
CA LEU A 153 -22.20 3.52 -3.34
C LEU A 153 -21.97 2.25 -2.53
N GLN A 154 -22.23 2.30 -1.21
CA GLN A 154 -22.18 1.13 -0.34
C GLN A 154 -23.21 0.05 -0.78
N LYS A 155 -24.39 0.48 -1.23
CA LYS A 155 -25.42 -0.44 -1.75
C LYS A 155 -24.97 -1.13 -3.05
N ALA A 156 -24.27 -0.42 -3.91
CA ALA A 156 -23.74 -0.97 -5.17
C ALA A 156 -22.68 -2.03 -4.92
N VAL A 157 -21.82 -1.88 -3.89
CA VAL A 157 -20.89 -2.93 -3.46
C VAL A 157 -21.64 -4.12 -2.84
N GLY A 158 -22.57 -3.87 -1.93
CA GLY A 158 -23.52 -4.87 -1.42
C GLY A 158 -22.98 -5.82 -0.35
N HIS A 159 -21.76 -5.60 0.16
CA HIS A 159 -21.11 -6.32 1.26
C HIS A 159 -20.17 -5.37 2.01
N VAL A 160 -19.55 -5.83 3.12
CA VAL A 160 -18.46 -5.08 3.78
C VAL A 160 -17.36 -4.81 2.78
N ILE A 161 -17.07 -3.55 2.53
CA ILE A 161 -16.26 -3.09 1.40
C ILE A 161 -14.80 -3.42 1.62
N ILE A 162 -14.14 -4.02 0.63
CA ILE A 162 -12.73 -4.36 0.67
C ILE A 162 -11.93 -3.21 0.07
N VAL A 163 -11.18 -2.50 0.91
CA VAL A 163 -10.26 -1.42 0.53
C VAL A 163 -8.84 -1.89 0.75
N ASP A 164 -8.18 -2.30 -0.31
CA ASP A 164 -6.83 -2.87 -0.23
C ASP A 164 -5.76 -1.79 -0.01
N ASP A 165 -4.97 -1.94 1.05
CA ASP A 165 -3.71 -1.20 1.23
C ASP A 165 -2.59 -1.92 0.49
N ALA A 166 -2.49 -1.65 -0.80
CA ALA A 166 -1.48 -2.16 -1.69
C ALA A 166 -0.24 -1.25 -1.78
N ALA A 167 0.07 -0.50 -0.70
CA ALA A 167 1.21 0.43 -0.68
C ALA A 167 2.55 -0.24 -1.03
N HIS A 168 2.64 -1.56 -0.90
CA HIS A 168 3.81 -2.38 -1.26
C HIS A 168 3.62 -3.20 -2.55
N ALA A 169 2.40 -3.27 -3.12
CA ALA A 169 2.04 -4.29 -4.09
C ALA A 169 1.78 -3.77 -5.51
N PHE A 170 2.19 -2.54 -5.85
CA PHE A 170 2.10 -2.08 -7.24
C PHE A 170 2.88 -3.04 -8.14
N GLY A 171 2.22 -3.63 -9.13
CA GLY A 171 2.78 -4.65 -10.04
C GLY A 171 2.72 -6.09 -9.53
N ALA A 172 2.18 -6.34 -8.35
CA ALA A 172 1.86 -7.69 -7.88
C ALA A 172 0.59 -8.24 -8.57
N LYS A 173 0.40 -9.57 -8.46
CA LYS A 173 -0.78 -10.27 -9.00
C LYS A 173 -1.33 -11.24 -7.98
N TRP A 174 -2.66 -11.36 -7.98
CA TRP A 174 -3.41 -12.44 -7.35
C TRP A 174 -4.02 -13.31 -8.46
N HIS A 175 -3.61 -14.57 -8.54
CA HIS A 175 -3.77 -15.39 -9.73
C HIS A 175 -3.28 -14.61 -10.98
N ASP A 176 -4.08 -14.51 -12.03
CA ASP A 176 -3.72 -13.76 -13.24
C ASP A 176 -4.15 -12.29 -13.23
N LYS A 177 -4.74 -11.82 -12.11
CA LYS A 177 -5.26 -10.45 -12.00
C LYS A 177 -4.23 -9.52 -11.36
N MET A 178 -4.04 -8.36 -11.96
CA MET A 178 -3.22 -7.31 -11.37
C MET A 178 -3.84 -6.78 -10.07
N ILE A 179 -3.01 -6.60 -9.03
CA ILE A 179 -3.43 -5.84 -7.85
C ILE A 179 -3.83 -4.43 -8.33
N GLY A 180 -4.96 -3.93 -7.82
CA GLY A 180 -5.66 -2.76 -8.33
C GLY A 180 -6.99 -3.11 -8.99
N SER A 181 -7.15 -4.36 -9.50
CA SER A 181 -8.40 -4.88 -10.06
C SER A 181 -9.02 -6.03 -9.26
N VAL A 182 -8.44 -6.40 -8.11
CA VAL A 182 -8.87 -7.54 -7.31
C VAL A 182 -9.88 -7.14 -6.23
N SER A 183 -9.62 -6.07 -5.50
CA SER A 183 -10.47 -5.54 -4.42
C SER A 183 -11.52 -4.55 -4.95
N ASP A 184 -12.49 -4.15 -4.12
CA ASP A 184 -13.46 -3.13 -4.51
C ASP A 184 -12.77 -1.79 -4.76
N PHE A 185 -11.85 -1.42 -3.86
CA PHE A 185 -10.94 -0.27 -4.00
C PHE A 185 -9.53 -0.69 -3.62
N THR A 186 -8.54 -0.07 -4.24
CA THR A 186 -7.12 -0.32 -3.96
C THR A 186 -6.36 0.99 -3.85
N SER A 187 -5.45 1.10 -2.88
CA SER A 187 -4.56 2.25 -2.68
C SER A 187 -3.10 1.86 -2.85
N PHE A 188 -2.37 2.59 -3.67
CA PHE A 188 -0.92 2.41 -3.92
C PHE A 188 -0.10 3.57 -3.38
N SER A 189 1.11 3.28 -2.91
CA SER A 189 2.09 4.29 -2.50
C SER A 189 3.21 4.42 -3.53
N PHE A 190 3.54 5.66 -3.84
CA PHE A 190 4.67 6.03 -4.68
C PHE A 190 5.70 6.88 -3.93
N HIS A 191 5.75 6.70 -2.59
CA HIS A 191 6.78 7.30 -1.74
C HIS A 191 8.19 6.85 -2.17
N ALA A 192 9.21 7.66 -1.88
CA ALA A 192 10.59 7.46 -2.34
C ALA A 192 11.20 6.08 -2.04
N VAL A 193 10.79 5.42 -0.96
CA VAL A 193 11.30 4.08 -0.59
C VAL A 193 10.58 2.92 -1.27
N LYS A 194 9.52 3.19 -2.05
CA LYS A 194 8.74 2.13 -2.72
C LYS A 194 9.43 1.66 -4.00
N ASN A 195 8.99 0.51 -4.50
CA ASN A 195 9.50 -0.08 -5.75
C ASN A 195 9.36 0.85 -6.94
N PHE A 196 8.27 1.58 -6.95
CA PHE A 196 7.88 2.58 -7.92
C PHE A 196 7.72 3.91 -7.18
N THR A 197 8.33 4.99 -7.68
CA THR A 197 8.29 6.25 -6.96
C THR A 197 7.94 7.45 -7.83
N THR A 198 7.24 8.42 -7.21
CA THR A 198 7.06 9.78 -7.71
C THR A 198 7.70 10.81 -6.77
N ALA A 199 8.67 10.39 -5.93
CA ALA A 199 9.20 11.04 -4.74
C ALA A 199 8.19 11.01 -3.59
N GLU A 200 7.09 11.71 -3.70
CA GLU A 200 5.87 11.60 -2.91
C GLU A 200 4.69 11.40 -3.87
N GLY A 201 3.77 10.52 -3.51
CA GLY A 201 2.57 10.25 -4.29
C GLY A 201 1.86 8.98 -3.90
N GLY A 202 0.71 8.79 -4.48
CA GLY A 202 -0.09 7.58 -4.43
C GLY A 202 -1.13 7.58 -5.54
N ALA A 203 -1.76 6.44 -5.71
CA ALA A 203 -2.90 6.31 -6.61
C ALA A 203 -3.94 5.40 -5.99
N LEU A 204 -5.18 5.60 -6.38
CA LEU A 204 -6.27 4.68 -6.07
C LEU A 204 -6.92 4.18 -7.37
N THR A 205 -7.39 2.94 -7.32
CA THR A 205 -8.15 2.28 -8.37
C THR A 205 -9.38 1.61 -7.77
N TRP A 206 -10.34 1.20 -8.59
CA TRP A 206 -11.54 0.50 -8.14
C TRP A 206 -12.11 -0.38 -9.25
N LYS A 207 -12.90 -1.38 -8.85
CA LYS A 207 -13.72 -2.17 -9.78
C LYS A 207 -14.92 -1.37 -10.25
N PRO A 208 -15.42 -1.59 -11.48
CA PRO A 208 -16.73 -1.08 -11.87
C PRO A 208 -17.82 -1.53 -10.90
N LEU A 209 -18.62 -0.57 -10.41
CA LEU A 209 -19.68 -0.83 -9.44
C LEU A 209 -21.06 -0.80 -10.14
N PRO A 210 -21.92 -1.80 -9.90
CA PRO A 210 -23.22 -1.88 -10.57
C PRO A 210 -24.09 -0.64 -10.32
N GLY A 211 -24.49 0.01 -11.42
CA GLY A 211 -25.35 1.22 -11.34
C GLY A 211 -24.64 2.51 -10.92
N ILE A 212 -23.33 2.50 -10.79
CA ILE A 212 -22.51 3.70 -10.53
C ILE A 212 -21.81 4.09 -11.82
N ASP A 213 -21.92 5.36 -12.19
CA ASP A 213 -21.18 5.94 -13.31
C ASP A 213 -19.70 6.13 -12.93
N ASN A 214 -18.80 5.44 -13.62
CA ASN A 214 -17.37 5.51 -13.39
C ASN A 214 -16.76 6.90 -13.63
N GLU A 215 -17.30 7.68 -14.57
CA GLU A 215 -16.86 9.06 -14.80
C GLU A 215 -17.26 9.97 -13.65
N GLU A 216 -18.46 9.78 -13.11
CA GLU A 216 -18.94 10.57 -11.97
C GLU A 216 -18.14 10.20 -10.70
N LEU A 217 -17.88 8.93 -10.46
CA LEU A 217 -17.04 8.50 -9.33
C LEU A 217 -15.61 9.04 -9.44
N TYR A 218 -15.02 9.01 -10.64
CA TYR A 218 -13.73 9.63 -10.91
C TYR A 218 -13.72 11.14 -10.58
N LYS A 219 -14.76 11.87 -10.99
CA LYS A 219 -14.92 13.30 -10.68
C LYS A 219 -15.04 13.53 -9.17
N GLN A 220 -15.78 12.70 -8.46
CA GLN A 220 -15.91 12.80 -7.00
C GLN A 220 -14.57 12.66 -6.28
N PHE A 221 -13.72 11.70 -6.68
CA PHE A 221 -12.36 11.59 -6.15
C PHE A 221 -11.50 12.81 -6.46
N GLN A 222 -11.62 13.38 -7.67
CA GLN A 222 -10.90 14.60 -8.03
C GLN A 222 -11.37 15.80 -7.22
N LEU A 223 -12.67 16.00 -7.08
CA LEU A 223 -13.27 17.04 -6.24
C LEU A 223 -12.76 16.91 -4.79
N ASN A 224 -12.79 15.70 -4.22
CA ASN A 224 -12.36 15.46 -2.86
C ASN A 224 -10.87 15.79 -2.63
N SER A 225 -10.02 15.60 -3.64
CA SER A 225 -8.59 15.90 -3.58
C SER A 225 -8.23 17.36 -3.87
N LEU A 226 -9.16 18.16 -4.40
CA LEU A 226 -8.92 19.54 -4.85
C LEU A 226 -9.96 20.52 -4.31
N HIS A 227 -10.04 20.66 -2.98
CA HIS A 227 -10.90 21.62 -2.29
C HIS A 227 -12.41 21.51 -2.60
N GLY A 228 -12.89 20.47 -3.24
CA GLY A 228 -14.27 20.34 -3.70
C GLY A 228 -14.61 21.28 -4.86
N GLN A 229 -13.63 21.80 -5.59
CA GLN A 229 -13.84 22.72 -6.72
C GLN A 229 -14.40 21.99 -7.93
N SER A 230 -15.46 22.54 -8.52
CA SER A 230 -16.14 21.99 -9.69
C SER A 230 -15.30 22.00 -10.98
N LYS A 231 -14.20 22.76 -11.00
CA LYS A 231 -13.25 22.84 -12.12
C LYS A 231 -11.82 22.78 -11.62
N ASP A 232 -11.00 21.93 -12.21
CA ASP A 232 -9.56 21.89 -11.99
C ASP A 232 -8.84 23.02 -12.77
N ALA A 233 -7.52 23.11 -12.63
CA ALA A 233 -6.72 24.13 -13.32
C ALA A 233 -6.80 24.00 -14.84
N LEU A 234 -6.88 22.75 -15.37
CA LEU A 234 -6.97 22.51 -16.81
C LEU A 234 -8.31 22.96 -17.39
N ALA A 235 -9.41 22.67 -16.69
CA ALA A 235 -10.74 23.13 -17.10
C ALA A 235 -10.87 24.66 -17.08
N LYS A 236 -10.17 25.35 -16.17
CA LYS A 236 -10.16 26.82 -16.07
C LYS A 236 -9.42 27.53 -17.20
N THR A 237 -8.63 26.85 -18.03
CA THR A 237 -7.93 27.45 -19.16
C THR A 237 -8.84 27.70 -20.38
N GLN A 238 -10.04 27.15 -20.41
CA GLN A 238 -11.00 27.40 -21.47
C GLN A 238 -11.50 28.85 -21.41
N LEU A 239 -11.71 29.45 -22.55
CA LEU A 239 -12.22 30.82 -22.65
C LEU A 239 -13.53 30.99 -21.89
N GLY A 240 -13.58 31.93 -20.96
CA GLY A 240 -14.77 32.21 -20.13
C GLY A 240 -14.96 31.23 -18.96
N ALA A 241 -14.05 30.30 -18.71
CA ALA A 241 -14.19 29.27 -17.69
C ALA A 241 -13.65 29.68 -16.29
N TRP A 242 -13.54 31.00 -16.01
CA TRP A 242 -13.03 31.51 -14.73
C TRP A 242 -13.95 31.17 -13.53
N GLU A 243 -15.26 31.09 -13.77
CA GLU A 243 -16.26 30.83 -12.75
C GLU A 243 -16.25 29.34 -12.37
N TYR A 244 -16.17 29.06 -11.07
CA TYR A 244 -16.26 27.73 -10.51
C TYR A 244 -17.01 27.81 -9.18
N ASP A 245 -17.48 26.66 -8.69
CA ASP A 245 -18.11 26.51 -7.40
C ASP A 245 -17.29 25.58 -6.51
N VAL A 246 -17.47 25.71 -5.18
CA VAL A 246 -16.96 24.77 -4.17
C VAL A 246 -18.14 23.95 -3.68
N LEU A 247 -18.29 22.74 -4.18
CA LEU A 247 -19.46 21.89 -3.93
C LEU A 247 -19.45 21.29 -2.52
N THR A 248 -18.25 21.12 -1.93
CA THR A 248 -18.07 20.62 -0.56
C THR A 248 -16.74 21.11 0.00
N PRO A 249 -16.63 21.37 1.33
CA PRO A 249 -15.33 21.60 1.97
C PRO A 249 -14.49 20.30 1.89
N ALA A 250 -13.52 20.25 1.00
CA ALA A 250 -12.70 19.07 0.77
C ALA A 250 -11.20 19.37 0.94
N TYR A 251 -10.35 18.42 0.61
CA TYR A 251 -8.92 18.43 0.90
C TYR A 251 -8.10 19.02 -0.24
N LYS A 252 -6.83 19.25 0.06
CA LYS A 252 -5.80 19.58 -0.93
C LYS A 252 -4.76 18.46 -0.94
N SER A 253 -5.06 17.38 -1.64
CA SER A 253 -4.25 16.14 -1.70
C SER A 253 -4.00 15.65 -3.13
N ASN A 254 -4.24 16.49 -4.14
CA ASN A 254 -4.01 16.17 -5.53
C ASN A 254 -2.53 15.96 -5.85
N MET A 255 -2.22 15.09 -6.79
CA MET A 255 -0.88 14.96 -7.37
C MET A 255 -0.56 16.14 -8.28
N THR A 256 0.70 16.54 -8.34
CA THR A 256 1.20 17.59 -9.25
C THR A 256 1.78 16.98 -10.53
N ASP A 257 1.80 17.75 -11.63
CA ASP A 257 2.47 17.33 -12.87
C ASP A 257 3.98 17.09 -12.67
N LEU A 258 4.60 17.77 -11.69
CA LEU A 258 6.02 17.55 -11.37
C LEU A 258 6.29 16.15 -10.82
N THR A 259 5.37 15.62 -10.01
CA THR A 259 5.50 14.26 -9.45
C THR A 259 5.00 13.22 -10.45
N ALA A 260 3.95 13.51 -11.20
CA ALA A 260 3.47 12.67 -12.29
C ALA A 260 4.53 12.44 -13.38
N ALA A 261 5.33 13.47 -13.70
CA ALA A 261 6.44 13.39 -14.65
C ALA A 261 7.44 12.29 -14.28
N ILE A 262 7.81 12.21 -13.00
CA ILE A 262 8.68 11.14 -12.49
C ILE A 262 8.00 9.78 -12.69
N GLY A 263 6.72 9.66 -12.31
CA GLY A 263 5.94 8.42 -12.44
C GLY A 263 5.83 7.92 -13.88
N MET A 264 5.63 8.80 -14.85
CA MET A 264 5.56 8.44 -16.27
C MET A 264 6.85 7.81 -16.80
N VAL A 265 8.01 8.24 -16.32
CA VAL A 265 9.31 7.63 -16.67
C VAL A 265 9.48 6.31 -15.92
N GLN A 266 9.16 6.27 -14.64
CA GLN A 266 9.18 5.05 -13.85
C GLN A 266 8.31 3.94 -14.51
N MET A 267 7.12 4.25 -14.99
CA MET A 267 6.23 3.28 -15.68
C MET A 267 6.92 2.57 -16.83
N LYS A 268 7.73 3.27 -17.62
CA LYS A 268 8.48 2.67 -18.74
C LYS A 268 9.55 1.69 -18.29
N ARG A 269 10.15 1.92 -17.12
CA ARG A 269 11.24 1.11 -16.55
C ARG A 269 10.74 -0.01 -15.63
N TYR A 270 9.53 0.13 -15.11
CA TYR A 270 9.01 -0.67 -14.00
C TYR A 270 9.00 -2.19 -14.26
N PRO A 271 8.64 -2.71 -15.46
CA PRO A 271 8.73 -4.14 -15.74
C PRO A 271 10.13 -4.72 -15.54
N ALA A 272 11.17 -4.00 -15.95
CA ALA A 272 12.56 -4.41 -15.75
C ALA A 272 12.97 -4.35 -14.26
N MET A 273 12.46 -3.36 -13.52
CA MET A 273 12.69 -3.24 -12.08
C MET A 273 12.06 -4.40 -11.31
N LEU A 274 10.83 -4.80 -11.65
CA LEU A 274 10.18 -6.00 -11.08
C LEU A 274 10.95 -7.28 -11.39
N ALA A 275 11.43 -7.43 -12.63
CA ALA A 275 12.23 -8.58 -13.03
C ALA A 275 13.55 -8.66 -12.23
N ARG A 276 14.23 -7.52 -12.01
CA ARG A 276 15.45 -7.48 -11.18
C ARG A 276 15.16 -7.86 -9.73
N ARG A 277 14.10 -7.37 -9.13
CA ARG A 277 13.69 -7.73 -7.75
C ARG A 277 13.42 -9.23 -7.64
N ARG A 278 12.75 -9.83 -8.62
CA ARG A 278 12.53 -11.28 -8.65
C ARG A 278 13.83 -12.07 -8.68
N GLN A 279 14.82 -11.63 -9.48
CA GLN A 279 16.13 -12.26 -9.51
C GLN A 279 16.85 -12.17 -8.15
N LEU A 280 16.80 -11.01 -7.50
CA LEU A 280 17.40 -10.81 -6.19
C LEU A 280 16.76 -11.69 -5.11
N ILE A 281 15.42 -11.79 -5.09
CA ILE A 281 14.68 -12.66 -4.17
C ILE A 281 15.09 -14.12 -4.37
N ALA A 282 15.13 -14.60 -5.61
CA ALA A 282 15.55 -15.98 -5.89
C ALA A 282 16.98 -16.30 -5.39
N ARG A 283 17.89 -15.32 -5.46
CA ARG A 283 19.25 -15.47 -4.89
C ARG A 283 19.23 -15.52 -3.36
N TYR A 284 18.40 -14.69 -2.72
CA TYR A 284 18.23 -14.72 -1.27
C TYR A 284 17.63 -16.03 -0.80
N ASP A 285 16.57 -16.50 -1.45
CA ASP A 285 15.90 -17.76 -1.14
C ASP A 285 16.87 -18.96 -1.23
N GLU A 286 17.66 -19.04 -2.31
CA GLU A 286 18.63 -20.11 -2.47
C GLU A 286 19.76 -20.04 -1.42
N ALA A 287 20.25 -18.84 -1.12
CA ALA A 287 21.37 -18.67 -0.19
C ALA A 287 20.97 -18.91 1.28
N LEU A 288 19.71 -18.69 1.65
CA LEU A 288 19.19 -18.86 3.00
C LEU A 288 18.49 -20.19 3.23
N LYS A 289 18.40 -21.01 2.19
CA LYS A 289 17.79 -22.33 2.23
C LYS A 289 18.47 -23.26 3.24
N GLY A 290 17.64 -23.92 4.07
CA GLY A 290 18.13 -24.88 5.05
C GLY A 290 18.63 -24.28 6.36
N LEU A 291 18.66 -22.95 6.49
CA LEU A 291 18.90 -22.27 7.77
C LEU A 291 17.65 -22.28 8.65
N ASN A 292 17.80 -22.12 9.97
CA ASN A 292 16.67 -22.04 10.91
C ASN A 292 15.98 -20.68 10.83
N LEU A 293 15.45 -20.38 9.66
CA LEU A 293 14.79 -19.13 9.31
C LEU A 293 13.42 -19.40 8.71
N GLN A 294 12.54 -18.40 8.78
CA GLN A 294 11.34 -18.36 7.98
C GLN A 294 11.39 -17.15 7.03
N VAL A 295 11.22 -17.38 5.76
CA VAL A 295 11.06 -16.36 4.73
C VAL A 295 9.67 -16.47 4.11
N ARG A 296 9.19 -15.40 3.48
CA ARG A 296 7.90 -15.43 2.78
C ARG A 296 8.07 -16.00 1.38
N ASP A 297 7.08 -16.76 0.93
CA ASP A 297 6.97 -17.16 -0.47
C ASP A 297 6.49 -15.96 -1.31
N HIS A 298 7.40 -15.40 -2.10
CA HIS A 298 7.05 -14.26 -2.97
C HIS A 298 6.36 -14.67 -4.26
N TYR A 299 6.54 -15.92 -4.70
CA TYR A 299 6.03 -16.40 -5.98
C TYR A 299 5.48 -17.81 -5.81
N THR A 300 4.18 -17.94 -5.96
CA THR A 300 3.43 -19.21 -5.89
C THR A 300 2.54 -19.36 -7.13
N ASP A 301 1.78 -20.42 -7.18
CA ASP A 301 0.76 -20.61 -8.23
C ASP A 301 -0.43 -19.65 -8.05
N GLU A 302 -0.62 -19.10 -6.83
CA GLU A 302 -1.72 -18.20 -6.50
C GLU A 302 -1.34 -16.73 -6.66
N HIS A 303 -0.10 -16.36 -6.34
CA HIS A 303 0.31 -14.96 -6.39
C HIS A 303 1.71 -14.74 -6.93
N THR A 304 1.90 -13.53 -7.45
CA THR A 304 3.19 -12.96 -7.84
C THR A 304 3.41 -11.68 -7.04
N SER A 305 4.42 -11.67 -6.19
CA SER A 305 4.80 -10.49 -5.40
C SER A 305 5.43 -9.38 -6.27
N SER A 306 5.26 -8.14 -5.85
CA SER A 306 6.06 -7.01 -6.36
C SER A 306 7.52 -7.04 -5.87
N GLY A 307 7.81 -7.88 -4.86
CA GLY A 307 9.15 -8.00 -4.27
C GLY A 307 9.59 -6.73 -3.54
N HIS A 308 8.72 -6.13 -2.72
CA HIS A 308 9.06 -4.87 -2.05
C HIS A 308 9.99 -5.06 -0.87
N LEU A 309 9.72 -5.99 0.04
CA LEU A 309 10.54 -6.28 1.21
C LEU A 309 10.99 -7.74 1.21
N TYR A 310 12.20 -7.98 1.67
CA TYR A 310 12.67 -9.33 1.98
C TYR A 310 12.76 -9.50 3.49
N GLN A 311 11.67 -10.02 4.06
CA GLN A 311 11.49 -10.22 5.49
C GLN A 311 11.94 -11.61 5.89
N VAL A 312 12.77 -11.70 6.92
CA VAL A 312 13.31 -12.94 7.48
C VAL A 312 12.96 -13.01 8.96
N ARG A 313 12.42 -14.14 9.41
CA ARG A 313 12.26 -14.41 10.84
C ARG A 313 13.36 -15.32 11.35
N LEU A 314 13.99 -14.93 12.44
CA LEU A 314 15.03 -15.69 13.15
C LEU A 314 14.32 -16.64 14.13
N LEU A 315 13.99 -17.86 13.69
CA LEU A 315 13.17 -18.78 14.45
C LEU A 315 13.79 -19.14 15.81
N GLY A 316 12.95 -19.10 16.87
CA GLY A 316 13.40 -19.36 18.24
C GLY A 316 14.23 -18.26 18.89
N LYS A 317 14.40 -17.11 18.22
CA LYS A 317 15.11 -15.95 18.74
C LYS A 317 14.13 -14.87 19.20
N ASP A 318 14.58 -14.01 20.11
CA ASP A 318 13.81 -12.88 20.65
C ASP A 318 14.22 -11.54 20.03
N GLY A 319 13.58 -10.46 20.49
CA GLY A 319 13.83 -9.12 20.01
C GLY A 319 15.22 -8.57 20.37
N GLN A 320 15.82 -9.05 21.45
CA GLN A 320 17.18 -8.66 21.81
C GLN A 320 18.17 -9.24 20.81
N TYR A 321 18.11 -10.53 20.53
CA TYR A 321 18.98 -11.18 19.55
C TYR A 321 18.82 -10.54 18.16
N ARG A 322 17.57 -10.30 17.70
CA ARG A 322 17.30 -9.60 16.44
C ARG A 322 17.97 -8.22 16.38
N ASN A 323 17.90 -7.45 17.46
CA ASN A 323 18.53 -6.13 17.53
C ASN A 323 20.06 -6.22 17.49
N GLU A 324 20.65 -7.25 18.13
CA GLU A 324 22.08 -7.52 18.05
C GLU A 324 22.51 -7.86 16.61
N VAL A 325 21.72 -8.67 15.88
CA VAL A 325 21.96 -8.96 14.46
C VAL A 325 21.94 -7.68 13.64
N ILE A 326 20.92 -6.81 13.81
CA ILE A 326 20.84 -5.52 13.10
C ILE A 326 22.07 -4.66 13.39
N THR A 327 22.50 -4.60 14.64
CA THR A 327 23.69 -3.83 15.04
C THR A 327 24.96 -4.35 14.36
N LYS A 328 25.18 -5.67 14.39
CA LYS A 328 26.34 -6.31 13.73
C LYS A 328 26.32 -6.14 12.21
N MET A 329 25.14 -6.16 11.58
CA MET A 329 25.00 -5.86 10.15
C MET A 329 25.38 -4.40 9.86
N ALA A 330 24.92 -3.46 10.69
CA ALA A 330 25.25 -2.03 10.58
C ALA A 330 26.76 -1.76 10.77
N GLU A 331 27.44 -2.47 11.67
CA GLU A 331 28.90 -2.43 11.85
C GLU A 331 29.67 -2.89 10.59
N ARG A 332 29.00 -3.62 9.69
CA ARG A 332 29.51 -4.06 8.39
C ARG A 332 28.95 -3.22 7.23
N ASP A 333 28.47 -2.01 7.52
CA ASP A 333 27.88 -1.07 6.55
C ASP A 333 26.68 -1.65 5.77
N ILE A 334 25.88 -2.55 6.40
CA ILE A 334 24.67 -3.11 5.83
C ILE A 334 23.47 -2.63 6.65
N ALA A 335 22.63 -1.80 6.05
CA ALA A 335 21.43 -1.28 6.69
C ALA A 335 20.28 -2.30 6.63
N CYS A 336 19.85 -2.80 7.79
CA CYS A 336 18.65 -3.62 7.95
C CYS A 336 17.52 -2.81 8.62
N ASN A 337 16.29 -3.33 8.58
CA ASN A 337 15.14 -2.69 9.21
C ASN A 337 14.20 -3.74 9.83
N VAL A 338 13.06 -3.28 10.36
CA VAL A 338 11.98 -4.13 10.89
C VAL A 338 10.64 -3.62 10.33
N HIS A 339 9.90 -4.50 9.68
CA HIS A 339 8.59 -4.22 9.10
C HIS A 339 7.55 -5.24 9.55
N PHE A 340 6.72 -4.90 10.56
CA PHE A 340 6.62 -3.64 11.28
C PHE A 340 6.58 -3.88 12.79
N LYS A 341 6.81 -2.82 13.58
CA LYS A 341 6.38 -2.82 14.98
C LYS A 341 4.85 -2.73 15.00
N PRO A 342 4.13 -3.70 15.63
CA PRO A 342 2.68 -3.72 15.65
C PRO A 342 2.04 -2.42 16.17
N LEU A 343 0.91 -2.02 15.59
CA LEU A 343 0.22 -0.78 15.97
C LEU A 343 -0.11 -0.72 17.47
N PRO A 344 -0.58 -1.79 18.14
CA PRO A 344 -0.84 -1.76 19.59
C PRO A 344 0.39 -1.44 20.45
N MET A 345 1.60 -1.56 19.91
CA MET A 345 2.84 -1.16 20.60
C MET A 345 3.18 0.32 20.43
N MET A 346 2.51 1.03 19.52
CA MET A 346 2.74 2.45 19.26
C MET A 346 1.91 3.31 20.22
N THR A 347 2.48 4.43 20.67
CA THR A 347 1.86 5.31 21.68
C THR A 347 0.47 5.78 21.29
N ALA A 348 0.27 6.18 20.02
CA ALA A 348 -1.03 6.64 19.54
C ALA A 348 -2.12 5.59 19.70
N TYR A 349 -1.84 4.34 19.34
CA TYR A 349 -2.81 3.24 19.39
C TYR A 349 -3.03 2.72 20.81
N ARG A 350 -2.00 2.72 21.66
CA ARG A 350 -2.19 2.47 23.11
C ARG A 350 -3.12 3.50 23.74
N ASN A 351 -3.02 4.76 23.34
CA ASN A 351 -3.92 5.81 23.82
C ASN A 351 -5.37 5.64 23.34
N LEU A 352 -5.58 4.89 22.25
CA LEU A 352 -6.90 4.46 21.77
C LEU A 352 -7.43 3.21 22.50
N GLY A 353 -6.64 2.63 23.44
CA GLY A 353 -7.04 1.49 24.26
C GLY A 353 -6.57 0.13 23.76
N PHE A 354 -5.75 0.06 22.70
CA PHE A 354 -5.19 -1.21 22.22
C PHE A 354 -4.02 -1.70 23.11
N ASP A 355 -4.01 -2.98 23.47
CA ASP A 355 -2.92 -3.65 24.19
C ASP A 355 -2.32 -4.75 23.31
N ILE A 356 -1.00 -4.78 23.18
CA ILE A 356 -0.30 -5.81 22.39
C ILE A 356 -0.56 -7.24 22.89
N LYS A 357 -0.96 -7.41 24.14
CA LYS A 357 -1.31 -8.73 24.71
C LYS A 357 -2.48 -9.40 24.01
N ASP A 358 -3.36 -8.60 23.38
CA ASP A 358 -4.52 -9.08 22.62
C ASP A 358 -4.12 -9.55 21.21
N TYR A 359 -2.84 -9.31 20.80
CA TYR A 359 -2.29 -9.57 19.46
C TYR A 359 -1.01 -10.41 19.56
N PRO A 360 -1.06 -11.63 20.15
CA PRO A 360 0.13 -12.43 20.43
C PRO A 360 0.88 -12.85 19.15
N ASN A 361 0.18 -13.11 18.05
CA ASN A 361 0.82 -13.50 16.79
C ASN A 361 1.59 -12.33 16.17
N ALA A 362 0.98 -11.14 16.11
CA ALA A 362 1.65 -9.92 15.65
C ALA A 362 2.90 -9.61 16.48
N PHE A 363 2.83 -9.79 17.81
CA PHE A 363 3.97 -9.62 18.68
C PHE A 363 5.07 -10.65 18.40
N ASN A 364 4.69 -11.94 18.24
CA ASN A 364 5.63 -13.01 17.91
C ASN A 364 6.35 -12.79 16.58
N GLN A 365 5.63 -12.28 15.54
CA GLN A 365 6.25 -11.91 14.26
C GLN A 365 7.28 -10.81 14.46
N PHE A 366 6.92 -9.75 15.17
CA PHE A 366 7.77 -8.58 15.41
C PHE A 366 9.07 -8.93 16.16
N GLN A 367 9.00 -9.84 17.14
CA GLN A 367 10.15 -10.11 18.02
C GLN A 367 11.40 -10.54 17.25
N ASN A 368 11.24 -11.33 16.21
CA ASN A 368 12.36 -11.95 15.51
C ASN A 368 12.40 -11.67 14.01
N GLU A 369 11.61 -10.71 13.54
CA GLU A 369 11.65 -10.26 12.15
C GLU A 369 12.80 -9.29 11.92
N ILE A 370 13.54 -9.51 10.84
CA ILE A 370 14.52 -8.60 10.26
C ILE A 370 14.27 -8.48 8.75
N THR A 371 14.26 -7.25 8.25
CA THR A 371 14.15 -7.01 6.81
C THR A 371 15.52 -6.70 6.24
N LEU A 372 15.98 -7.54 5.31
CA LEU A 372 17.25 -7.35 4.59
C LEU A 372 17.11 -6.34 3.45
N PRO A 373 18.20 -5.66 3.03
CA PRO A 373 18.19 -4.75 1.88
C PRO A 373 17.68 -5.46 0.62
N LEU A 374 16.71 -4.85 -0.06
CA LEU A 374 16.20 -5.34 -1.34
C LEU A 374 15.83 -4.17 -2.23
N HIS A 375 16.66 -3.84 -3.22
CA HIS A 375 16.40 -2.79 -4.20
C HIS A 375 17.14 -3.05 -5.52
N THR A 376 16.66 -2.47 -6.60
CA THR A 376 17.16 -2.70 -7.97
C THR A 376 18.60 -2.23 -8.21
N ARG A 377 19.11 -1.35 -7.35
CA ARG A 377 20.47 -0.80 -7.44
C ARG A 377 21.53 -1.70 -6.80
N LEU A 378 21.14 -2.80 -6.13
CA LEU A 378 22.10 -3.77 -5.59
C LEU A 378 22.87 -4.44 -6.74
N THR A 379 24.21 -4.39 -6.65
CA THR A 379 25.06 -5.19 -7.50
C THR A 379 25.07 -6.66 -7.03
N ASP A 380 25.55 -7.55 -7.87
CA ASP A 380 25.63 -8.96 -7.50
C ASP A 380 26.66 -9.19 -6.39
N GLU A 381 27.74 -8.42 -6.36
CA GLU A 381 28.76 -8.43 -5.31
C GLU A 381 28.21 -7.93 -3.97
N GLU A 382 27.38 -6.88 -3.99
CA GLU A 382 26.70 -6.38 -2.78
C GLU A 382 25.72 -7.42 -2.22
N VAL A 383 25.01 -8.15 -3.07
CA VAL A 383 24.12 -9.24 -2.65
C VAL A 383 24.91 -10.36 -1.96
N GLU A 384 26.02 -10.81 -2.53
CA GLU A 384 26.87 -11.80 -1.91
C GLU A 384 27.44 -11.31 -0.57
N TYR A 385 27.86 -10.06 -0.51
CA TYR A 385 28.34 -9.44 0.74
C TYR A 385 27.27 -9.42 1.83
N ILE A 386 26.03 -9.04 1.51
CA ILE A 386 24.89 -9.07 2.45
C ILE A 386 24.68 -10.50 2.96
N LEU A 387 24.58 -11.48 2.06
CA LEU A 387 24.25 -12.86 2.39
C LEU A 387 25.34 -13.53 3.22
N GLN A 388 26.62 -13.34 2.86
CA GLN A 388 27.72 -13.91 3.62
C GLN A 388 27.78 -13.34 5.03
N ASN A 389 27.69 -12.00 5.17
CA ASN A 389 27.72 -11.36 6.48
C ASN A 389 26.50 -11.72 7.34
N PHE A 390 25.32 -11.83 6.74
CA PHE A 390 24.12 -12.23 7.47
C PHE A 390 24.25 -13.64 8.02
N LYS A 391 24.70 -14.60 7.20
CA LYS A 391 24.97 -15.99 7.65
C LYS A 391 26.01 -16.05 8.77
N ASP A 392 27.15 -15.39 8.60
CA ASP A 392 28.22 -15.37 9.61
C ASP A 392 27.80 -14.79 10.96
N ILE A 393 26.74 -13.95 10.98
CA ILE A 393 26.24 -13.31 12.22
C ILE A 393 25.23 -14.19 12.94
N ILE A 394 24.42 -14.95 12.20
CA ILE A 394 23.33 -15.76 12.77
C ILE A 394 23.75 -17.18 13.12
N ASP A 395 24.88 -17.68 12.55
CA ASP A 395 25.50 -18.97 12.92
C ASP A 395 26.10 -18.92 14.34
#